data_a358967741da9173e41ae080cf54606f
#
_entry.id   a358967741da9173e41ae080cf54606f
#
_cell.length_a   1.000
_cell.length_b   1.000
_cell.length_c   1.000
_cell.angle_alpha   90.00
_cell.angle_beta   90.00
_cell.angle_gamma   90.00
#
_symmetry.space_group_name_H-M   'P 1'
#
loop_
_entity.id
_entity.type
_entity.pdbx_description
1 polymer ?
#
loop_
_entity_poly.entity_id
_entity_poly.type
_entity_poly.pdbx_seq_one_letter_code
_entity_poly.pdbx_strand_id
1 'polypeptide(L)'
;MVWEKSCGALVVRRDGDNYYILMIRHKAKGNRSFPKGHMEAGETEYATALREVMEETSSHIAIVSDFRATVNYSPSPGVMKEVVYFLAFTTSPDVRPREGEIAEVEWIPLEDAEKCLAHENDKTVFRAAMERMQHLSVEIK
;
A
#
# COMPACT_ATOMS: atom_id res chain seq x y z
N MET A 1 25.75 -5.45 7.66
CA MET A 1 24.49 -4.79 7.29
C MET A 1 23.33 -5.76 7.42
N VAL A 2 22.27 -5.31 8.06
CA VAL A 2 21.04 -6.12 8.22
C VAL A 2 20.02 -5.68 7.17
N TRP A 3 19.40 -6.64 6.52
CA TRP A 3 18.31 -6.39 5.58
C TRP A 3 16.98 -6.79 6.22
N GLU A 4 16.01 -5.88 6.13
CA GLU A 4 14.63 -6.14 6.53
C GLU A 4 13.73 -6.04 5.32
N LYS A 5 12.67 -6.83 5.29
CA LYS A 5 11.71 -6.82 4.20
C LYS A 5 10.29 -6.61 4.73
N SER A 6 9.58 -5.68 4.09
CA SER A 6 8.15 -5.48 4.32
C SER A 6 7.42 -5.60 3.00
N CYS A 7 6.16 -5.99 3.05
CA CYS A 7 5.30 -6.05 1.87
C CYS A 7 3.96 -5.42 2.17
N GLY A 8 3.39 -4.79 1.16
CA GLY A 8 2.10 -4.14 1.28
C GLY A 8 1.47 -3.93 -0.08
N ALA A 9 0.47 -3.07 -0.13
CA ALA A 9 -0.26 -2.84 -1.36
C ALA A 9 -0.82 -1.43 -1.46
N LEU A 10 -0.91 -0.95 -2.71
CA LEU A 10 -1.72 0.19 -3.05
C LEU A 10 -3.11 -0.39 -3.37
N VAL A 11 -4.08 -0.11 -2.52
CA VAL A 11 -5.41 -0.69 -2.61
C VAL A 11 -6.37 0.33 -3.19
N VAL A 12 -6.97 0.01 -4.32
CA VAL A 12 -7.85 0.91 -5.05
C VAL A 12 -9.28 0.39 -5.00
N ARG A 13 -10.21 1.31 -4.82
CA ARG A 13 -11.65 1.02 -4.83
C ARG A 13 -12.35 1.97 -5.80
N ARG A 14 -13.26 1.43 -6.57
CA ARG A 14 -14.12 2.22 -7.46
C ARG A 14 -15.49 2.44 -6.82
N ASP A 15 -15.99 3.66 -6.91
CA ASP A 15 -17.36 3.99 -6.50
C ASP A 15 -17.98 4.84 -7.61
N GLY A 16 -18.84 4.21 -8.42
CA GLY A 16 -19.35 4.86 -9.63
C GLY A 16 -18.23 5.18 -10.61
N ASP A 17 -18.07 6.45 -10.93
CA ASP A 17 -17.00 6.92 -11.81
C ASP A 17 -15.76 7.39 -11.06
N ASN A 18 -15.78 7.31 -9.73
CA ASN A 18 -14.71 7.81 -8.88
C ASN A 18 -13.85 6.68 -8.35
N TYR A 19 -12.55 6.94 -8.27
CA TYR A 19 -11.58 5.99 -7.73
C TYR A 19 -10.93 6.55 -6.47
N TYR A 20 -10.71 5.66 -5.51
CA TYR A 20 -10.10 5.99 -4.22
C TYR A 20 -8.96 5.03 -3.93
N ILE A 21 -7.96 5.51 -3.21
CA ILE A 21 -6.84 4.70 -2.74
C ILE A 21 -6.79 4.70 -1.23
N LEU A 22 -6.48 3.54 -0.66
CA LEU A 22 -6.43 3.34 0.77
C LEU A 22 -5.11 3.87 1.32
N MET A 23 -5.20 4.75 2.31
CA MET A 23 -4.02 5.24 3.02
C MET A 23 -4.21 5.07 4.51
N ILE A 24 -3.11 4.87 5.20
CA ILE A 24 -3.08 4.78 6.66
C ILE A 24 -2.22 5.90 7.22
N ARG A 25 -2.44 6.17 8.51
CA ARG A 25 -1.58 7.06 9.28
C ARG A 25 -1.25 6.37 10.58
N HIS A 26 0.05 6.15 10.81
CA HIS A 26 0.53 5.54 12.05
C HIS A 26 0.43 6.51 13.21
N LYS A 27 0.08 6.01 14.40
CA LYS A 27 0.04 6.85 15.60
C LYS A 27 1.37 7.51 15.90
N ALA A 28 2.48 6.79 15.68
CA ALA A 28 3.82 7.28 16.01
C ALA A 28 4.36 8.30 15.01
N LYS A 29 4.03 8.17 13.73
CA LYS A 29 4.68 8.94 12.65
C LYS A 29 3.85 10.11 12.11
N GLY A 30 2.53 9.99 12.13
CA GLY A 30 1.64 11.05 11.68
C GLY A 30 1.51 11.25 10.17
N ASN A 31 2.38 10.66 9.36
CA ASN A 31 2.35 10.79 7.91
C ASN A 31 1.45 9.73 7.28
N ARG A 32 0.81 10.09 6.18
CA ARG A 32 0.05 9.13 5.38
C ARG A 32 0.97 8.26 4.55
N SER A 33 0.64 6.97 4.48
CA SER A 33 1.37 5.98 3.69
C SER A 33 0.44 4.85 3.28
N PHE A 34 0.99 3.90 2.52
CA PHE A 34 0.24 2.70 2.14
C PHE A 34 0.38 1.62 3.22
N PRO A 35 -0.64 0.77 3.41
CA PRO A 35 -0.54 -0.31 4.39
C PRO A 35 0.54 -1.31 4.00
N LYS A 36 1.37 -1.68 4.96
CA LYS A 36 2.47 -2.64 4.79
C LYS A 36 2.97 -3.11 6.13
N GLY A 37 3.72 -4.20 6.12
CA GLY A 37 4.39 -4.65 7.33
C GLY A 37 5.39 -5.76 7.06
N HIS A 38 6.05 -6.19 8.11
CA HIS A 38 7.18 -7.11 8.04
C HIS A 38 6.78 -8.50 7.55
N MET A 39 7.61 -9.03 6.66
CA MET A 39 7.49 -10.39 6.18
C MET A 39 7.90 -11.36 7.30
N GLU A 40 7.07 -12.35 7.57
CA GLU A 40 7.34 -13.37 8.56
C GLU A 40 7.96 -14.61 7.91
N ALA A 41 8.64 -15.41 8.73
CA ALA A 41 9.27 -16.63 8.25
C ALA A 41 8.25 -17.55 7.57
N GLY A 42 8.60 -18.06 6.39
CA GLY A 42 7.73 -18.96 5.63
C GLY A 42 6.66 -18.28 4.79
N GLU A 43 6.52 -16.97 4.89
CA GLU A 43 5.57 -16.23 4.04
C GLU A 43 6.14 -15.93 2.67
N THR A 44 5.25 -15.89 1.66
CA THR A 44 5.57 -15.25 0.39
C THR A 44 5.31 -13.76 0.49
N GLU A 45 5.81 -12.99 -0.48
CA GLU A 45 5.52 -11.54 -0.53
C GLU A 45 4.02 -11.29 -0.63
N TYR A 46 3.30 -12.07 -1.43
CA TYR A 46 1.84 -11.97 -1.54
C TYR A 46 1.15 -12.22 -0.21
N ALA A 47 1.53 -13.29 0.48
CA ALA A 47 0.92 -13.64 1.75
C ALA A 47 1.14 -12.54 2.79
N THR A 48 2.34 -11.96 2.82
CA THR A 48 2.66 -10.85 3.72
C THR A 48 1.79 -9.63 3.41
N ALA A 49 1.68 -9.27 2.13
CA ALA A 49 0.87 -8.11 1.73
C ALA A 49 -0.60 -8.30 2.10
N LEU A 50 -1.17 -9.47 1.80
CA LEU A 50 -2.57 -9.78 2.15
C LEU A 50 -2.79 -9.69 3.65
N ARG A 51 -1.89 -10.28 4.44
CA ARG A 51 -2.01 -10.30 5.90
C ARG A 51 -1.87 -8.91 6.50
N GLU A 52 -0.86 -8.15 6.08
CA GLU A 52 -0.59 -6.83 6.63
C GLU A 52 -1.68 -5.83 6.30
N VAL A 53 -2.20 -5.84 5.06
CA VAL A 53 -3.33 -4.98 4.71
C VAL A 53 -4.55 -5.32 5.55
N MET A 54 -4.82 -6.62 5.76
CA MET A 54 -5.92 -7.07 6.61
C MET A 54 -5.72 -6.62 8.05
N GLU A 55 -4.53 -6.80 8.61
CA GLU A 55 -4.25 -6.42 9.99
C GLU A 55 -4.37 -4.92 10.21
N GLU A 56 -3.84 -4.10 9.30
CA GLU A 56 -3.81 -2.66 9.47
C GLU A 56 -5.13 -1.98 9.12
N THR A 57 -5.90 -2.52 8.18
CA THR A 57 -7.07 -1.83 7.63
C THR A 57 -8.36 -2.65 7.64
N SER A 58 -8.30 -3.93 7.94
CA SER A 58 -9.42 -4.88 7.85
C SER A 58 -9.96 -5.07 6.43
N SER A 59 -9.22 -4.63 5.41
CA SER A 59 -9.66 -4.76 4.03
C SER A 59 -9.24 -6.11 3.42
N HIS A 60 -10.20 -6.77 2.75
CA HIS A 60 -9.93 -7.94 1.92
C HIS A 60 -9.64 -7.48 0.51
N ILE A 61 -8.47 -7.82 -0.02
CA ILE A 61 -8.00 -7.30 -1.31
C ILE A 61 -7.75 -8.42 -2.31
N ALA A 62 -7.83 -8.04 -3.60
CA ALA A 62 -7.41 -8.89 -4.71
C ALA A 62 -6.18 -8.23 -5.36
N ILE A 63 -5.05 -8.93 -5.34
CA ILE A 63 -3.78 -8.40 -5.86
C ILE A 63 -3.69 -8.61 -7.37
N VAL A 64 -3.26 -7.55 -8.08
CA VAL A 64 -2.93 -7.62 -9.50
C VAL A 64 -1.54 -8.23 -9.65
N SER A 65 -1.45 -9.40 -10.26
CA SER A 65 -0.25 -10.24 -10.21
C SER A 65 0.95 -9.71 -10.97
N ASP A 66 0.78 -8.77 -11.89
CA ASP A 66 1.87 -8.29 -12.74
C ASP A 66 2.42 -6.92 -12.34
N PHE A 67 1.94 -6.35 -11.25
CA PHE A 67 2.50 -5.12 -10.71
C PHE A 67 3.25 -5.41 -9.42
N ARG A 68 4.54 -5.10 -9.43
CA ARG A 68 5.38 -5.20 -8.25
C ARG A 68 6.40 -4.07 -8.28
N ALA A 69 6.37 -3.23 -7.27
CA ALA A 69 7.32 -2.11 -7.15
C ALA A 69 8.07 -2.23 -5.82
N THR A 70 9.33 -1.84 -5.82
CA THR A 70 10.15 -1.89 -4.61
C THR A 70 10.76 -0.55 -4.31
N VAL A 71 10.91 -0.26 -3.01
CA VAL A 71 11.70 0.86 -2.52
C VAL A 71 12.69 0.35 -1.49
N ASN A 72 13.87 0.94 -1.49
CA ASN A 72 14.92 0.59 -0.54
C ASN A 72 15.36 1.84 0.19
N TYR A 73 15.50 1.74 1.50
CA TYR A 73 16.01 2.85 2.30
C TYR A 73 16.63 2.32 3.59
N SER A 74 17.40 3.18 4.26
CA SER A 74 18.03 2.83 5.53
C SER A 74 17.27 3.53 6.66
N PRO A 75 16.49 2.78 7.47
CA PRO A 75 15.78 3.39 8.61
C PRO A 75 16.72 3.76 9.75
N SER A 76 17.90 3.13 9.81
CA SER A 76 18.91 3.41 10.83
C SER A 76 20.28 2.92 10.34
N PRO A 77 21.39 3.39 10.94
CA PRO A 77 22.72 2.93 10.54
C PRO A 77 22.85 1.41 10.61
N GLY A 78 23.42 0.82 9.54
CA GLY A 78 23.65 -0.62 9.45
C GLY A 78 22.44 -1.45 9.08
N VAL A 79 21.28 -0.81 8.84
CA VAL A 79 20.05 -1.50 8.45
C VAL A 79 19.59 -0.99 7.10
N MET A 80 19.27 -1.91 6.19
CA MET A 80 18.63 -1.60 4.92
C MET A 80 17.25 -2.24 4.93
N LYS A 81 16.26 -1.51 4.45
CA LYS A 81 14.89 -2.00 4.35
C LYS A 81 14.43 -2.01 2.91
N GLU A 82 13.92 -3.16 2.46
CA GLU A 82 13.22 -3.27 1.18
C GLU A 82 11.72 -3.33 1.46
N VAL A 83 10.96 -2.51 0.76
CA VAL A 83 9.50 -2.56 0.82
C VAL A 83 8.99 -2.94 -0.56
N VAL A 84 8.19 -4.00 -0.62
CA VAL A 84 7.56 -4.49 -1.85
C VAL A 84 6.10 -4.07 -1.83
N TYR A 85 5.66 -3.37 -2.88
CA TYR A 85 4.28 -2.95 -3.02
C TYR A 85 3.64 -3.62 -4.22
N PHE A 86 2.46 -4.16 -4.01
CA PHE A 86 1.59 -4.66 -5.08
C PHE A 86 0.47 -3.66 -5.34
N LEU A 87 -0.19 -3.80 -6.48
CA LEU A 87 -1.43 -3.09 -6.77
C LEU A 87 -2.58 -4.05 -6.49
N ALA A 88 -3.59 -3.57 -5.79
CA ALA A 88 -4.71 -4.41 -5.39
C ALA A 88 -6.03 -3.66 -5.50
N PHE A 89 -7.11 -4.40 -5.57
CA PHE A 89 -8.46 -3.85 -5.64
C PHE A 89 -9.34 -4.44 -4.56
N THR A 90 -10.33 -3.66 -4.14
CA THR A 90 -11.40 -4.12 -3.26
C THR A 90 -12.71 -3.46 -3.68
N THR A 91 -13.81 -4.13 -3.43
CA THR A 91 -15.16 -3.58 -3.72
C THR A 91 -15.81 -3.00 -2.48
N SER A 92 -15.38 -3.42 -1.29
CA SER A 92 -15.99 -2.96 -0.05
C SER A 92 -15.30 -1.69 0.48
N PRO A 93 -16.06 -0.66 0.89
CA PRO A 93 -15.49 0.51 1.53
C PRO A 93 -15.17 0.27 3.01
N ASP A 94 -15.55 -0.87 3.56
CA ASP A 94 -15.44 -1.13 4.98
C ASP A 94 -13.99 -1.32 5.40
N VAL A 95 -13.51 -0.42 6.25
CA VAL A 95 -12.15 -0.44 6.77
C VAL A 95 -12.17 -0.08 8.25
N ARG A 96 -11.14 -0.51 8.95
CA ARG A 96 -11.00 -0.26 10.38
C ARG A 96 -9.53 -0.19 10.73
N PRO A 97 -9.07 0.86 11.43
CA PRO A 97 -7.67 0.96 11.82
C PRO A 97 -7.31 -0.08 12.87
N ARG A 98 -6.10 -0.63 12.79
CA ARG A 98 -5.57 -1.52 13.80
C ARG A 98 -5.40 -0.75 15.10
N GLU A 99 -6.08 -1.21 16.13
CA GLU A 99 -6.08 -0.56 17.44
C GLU A 99 -4.66 -0.54 18.02
N GLY A 100 -4.25 0.62 18.55
CA GLY A 100 -2.96 0.80 19.18
C GLY A 100 -1.82 1.17 18.23
N GLU A 101 -1.95 0.93 16.94
CA GLU A 101 -0.89 1.13 15.96
C GLU A 101 -1.25 2.13 14.88
N ILE A 102 -2.44 2.04 14.33
CA ILE A 102 -2.92 2.87 13.22
C ILE A 102 -3.89 3.93 13.75
N ALA A 103 -3.58 5.21 13.52
CA ALA A 103 -4.43 6.29 13.94
C ALA A 103 -5.66 6.44 13.06
N GLU A 104 -5.47 6.34 11.73
CA GLU A 104 -6.55 6.50 10.77
C GLU A 104 -6.34 5.61 9.55
N VAL A 105 -7.45 5.17 8.98
CA VAL A 105 -7.51 4.52 7.66
C VAL A 105 -8.47 5.35 6.82
N GLU A 106 -8.01 5.78 5.64
CA GLU A 106 -8.76 6.73 4.82
C GLU A 106 -8.81 6.26 3.36
N TRP A 107 -9.96 6.51 2.72
CA TRP A 107 -10.08 6.41 1.26
C TRP A 107 -9.85 7.80 0.68
N ILE A 108 -8.74 7.96 -0.04
CA ILE A 108 -8.34 9.24 -0.62
C ILE A 108 -8.68 9.23 -2.11
N PRO A 109 -9.35 10.27 -2.64
CA PRO A 109 -9.55 10.36 -4.08
C PRO A 109 -8.22 10.30 -4.82
N LEU A 110 -8.17 9.55 -5.93
CA LEU A 110 -6.91 9.37 -6.67
C LEU A 110 -6.26 10.69 -7.06
N GLU A 111 -7.06 11.68 -7.45
CA GLU A 111 -6.55 13.00 -7.84
C GLU A 111 -5.86 13.75 -6.70
N ASP A 112 -6.15 13.38 -5.45
CA ASP A 112 -5.55 14.01 -4.27
C ASP A 112 -4.42 13.19 -3.65
N ALA A 113 -4.24 11.96 -4.10
CA ALA A 113 -3.39 10.98 -3.42
C ALA A 113 -1.91 11.39 -3.36
N GLU A 114 -1.36 11.84 -4.48
CA GLU A 114 0.07 12.16 -4.54
C GLU A 114 0.45 13.26 -3.56
N LYS A 115 -0.37 14.30 -3.45
CA LYS A 115 -0.09 15.40 -2.53
C LYS A 115 -0.23 15.02 -1.06
N CYS A 116 -0.91 13.92 -0.75
CA CYS A 116 -1.03 13.42 0.60
C CYS A 116 0.19 12.64 1.07
N LEU A 117 1.06 12.24 0.14
CA LEU A 117 2.25 11.43 0.46
C LEU A 117 3.41 12.33 0.87
N ALA A 118 4.08 11.97 1.97
CA ALA A 118 5.20 12.75 2.50
C ALA A 118 6.54 12.37 1.86
N HIS A 119 6.67 11.12 1.38
CA HIS A 119 7.95 10.58 0.91
C HIS A 119 7.98 10.40 -0.60
N GLU A 120 9.09 10.83 -1.22
CA GLU A 120 9.28 10.69 -2.67
C GLU A 120 9.22 9.23 -3.15
N ASN A 121 9.73 8.30 -2.34
CA ASN A 121 9.66 6.88 -2.67
C ASN A 121 8.22 6.43 -2.86
N ASP A 122 7.31 6.84 -1.98
CA ASP A 122 5.90 6.49 -2.08
C ASP A 122 5.24 7.14 -3.30
N LYS A 123 5.62 8.38 -3.61
CA LYS A 123 5.11 9.05 -4.81
C LYS A 123 5.54 8.34 -6.09
N THR A 124 6.77 7.87 -6.14
CA THR A 124 7.28 7.11 -7.29
C THR A 124 6.50 5.82 -7.48
N VAL A 125 6.25 5.08 -6.41
CA VAL A 125 5.45 3.85 -6.46
C VAL A 125 4.01 4.17 -6.89
N PHE A 126 3.42 5.22 -6.35
CA PHE A 126 2.07 5.64 -6.71
C PHE A 126 1.96 5.94 -8.21
N ARG A 127 2.91 6.70 -8.76
CA ARG A 127 2.90 7.03 -10.19
C ARG A 127 2.99 5.78 -11.05
N ALA A 128 3.84 4.83 -10.67
CA ALA A 128 3.97 3.56 -11.40
C ALA A 128 2.67 2.76 -11.35
N ALA A 129 2.01 2.73 -10.20
CA ALA A 129 0.74 2.02 -10.05
C ALA A 129 -0.37 2.68 -10.89
N MET A 130 -0.40 4.01 -10.94
CA MET A 130 -1.40 4.73 -11.75
C MET A 130 -1.19 4.48 -13.24
N GLU A 131 0.05 4.41 -13.68
CA GLU A 131 0.36 4.06 -15.06
C GLU A 131 -0.16 2.65 -15.39
N ARG A 132 0.05 1.69 -14.49
CA ARG A 132 -0.47 0.33 -14.67
C ARG A 132 -1.99 0.31 -14.71
N MET A 133 -2.67 1.10 -13.89
CA MET A 133 -4.12 1.18 -13.91
C MET A 133 -4.66 1.69 -15.25
N GLN A 134 -4.00 2.64 -15.87
CA GLN A 134 -4.39 3.14 -17.18
C GLN A 134 -4.34 2.02 -18.23
N HIS A 135 -3.29 1.20 -18.19
CA HIS A 135 -3.15 0.05 -19.08
C HIS A 135 -4.25 -0.98 -18.86
N LEU A 136 -4.59 -1.26 -17.60
CA LEU A 136 -5.67 -2.18 -17.27
C LEU A 136 -7.02 -1.69 -17.80
N SER A 137 -7.29 -0.40 -17.66
CA SER A 137 -8.54 0.19 -18.17
C SER A 137 -8.65 0.04 -19.68
N VAL A 138 -7.56 0.19 -20.41
CA VAL A 138 -7.52 0.01 -21.86
C VAL A 138 -7.73 -1.46 -22.22
N GLU A 139 -7.10 -2.38 -21.50
CA GLU A 139 -7.22 -3.83 -21.76
C GLU A 139 -8.64 -4.36 -21.50
N ILE A 140 -9.33 -3.81 -20.51
CA ILE A 140 -10.69 -4.24 -20.13
C ILE A 140 -11.74 -3.75 -21.13
N LYS A 141 -11.48 -2.64 -21.81
CA LYS A 141 -12.36 -2.12 -22.84
C LYS A 141 -12.20 -2.90 -24.14
#